data_10555dcd3171e637c375c3b5a10bf990
#
_entry.id   10555dcd3171e637c375c3b5a10bf990
#
_cell.length_a   1.000
_cell.length_b   1.000
_cell.length_c   1.000
_cell.angle_alpha   90.00
_cell.angle_beta   90.00
_cell.angle_gamma   90.00
#
_symmetry.space_group_name_H-M   'P 1'
#
loop_
_entity.id
_entity.type
_entity.pdbx_description
1 polymer ?
#
loop_
_entity_poly.entity_id
_entity_poly.type
_entity_poly.pdbx_seq_one_letter_code
_entity_poly.pdbx_strand_id
1 'polypeptide(L)'
;MKKTIWTVLAALLVAVPAVQAQKVNKEALLAKIEKSDADIANEKKATKAATWINRGKAFYEVAIEPTKSLFVNMDAAMLKLAVGEPKSTTKETLNGTEYDAWVYPYFTAYVKDNKVVTWKQSKWVLKDAPKKAI
;
A
#
# COMPACT_ATOMS: atom_id res chain seq x y z
N MET A 1 45.58 4.94 -19.54
CA MET A 1 45.19 4.64 -18.17
C MET A 1 44.03 5.46 -17.62
N LYS A 2 43.83 6.68 -18.04
CA LYS A 2 42.67 7.50 -17.59
C LYS A 2 41.30 7.03 -18.14
N LYS A 3 41.23 6.25 -19.21
CA LYS A 3 39.98 5.77 -19.84
C LYS A 3 39.34 4.58 -19.13
N THR A 4 40.10 3.81 -18.35
CA THR A 4 39.62 2.61 -17.63
C THR A 4 38.87 2.93 -16.34
N ILE A 5 39.15 4.08 -15.71
CA ILE A 5 38.53 4.52 -14.47
C ILE A 5 37.08 4.98 -14.70
N TRP A 6 36.80 5.61 -15.84
CA TRP A 6 35.47 6.07 -16.21
C TRP A 6 34.50 4.93 -16.54
N THR A 7 34.99 3.83 -17.15
CA THR A 7 34.18 2.67 -17.47
C THR A 7 33.74 1.89 -16.21
N VAL A 8 34.58 1.86 -15.17
CA VAL A 8 34.27 1.21 -13.90
C VAL A 8 33.21 2.03 -13.12
N LEU A 9 33.26 3.35 -13.16
CA LEU A 9 32.27 4.23 -12.51
C LEU A 9 30.90 4.14 -13.19
N ALA A 10 30.85 4.02 -14.51
CA ALA A 10 29.60 3.85 -15.26
C ALA A 10 28.95 2.50 -14.98
N ALA A 11 29.73 1.43 -14.80
CA ALA A 11 29.24 0.09 -14.45
C ALA A 11 28.67 0.03 -13.03
N LEU A 12 29.19 0.81 -12.09
CA LEU A 12 28.69 0.91 -10.71
C LEU A 12 27.34 1.66 -10.63
N LEU A 13 27.08 2.61 -11.53
CA LEU A 13 25.81 3.33 -11.63
C LEU A 13 24.67 2.48 -12.21
N VAL A 14 24.98 1.48 -13.02
CA VAL A 14 23.98 0.57 -13.64
C VAL A 14 23.59 -0.57 -12.69
N ALA A 15 24.39 -0.85 -11.66
CA ALA A 15 24.15 -1.93 -10.70
C ALA A 15 23.24 -1.52 -9.50
N VAL A 16 22.67 -0.32 -9.49
CA VAL A 16 21.60 0.01 -8.55
C VAL A 16 20.37 -0.77 -8.98
N PRO A 17 19.91 -1.78 -8.23
CA PRO A 17 18.69 -2.49 -8.59
C PRO A 17 17.57 -1.44 -8.65
N ALA A 18 16.96 -1.30 -9.81
CA ALA A 18 15.72 -0.57 -9.91
C ALA A 18 14.75 -1.22 -8.93
N VAL A 19 14.47 -0.55 -7.81
CA VAL A 19 13.40 -0.94 -6.91
C VAL A 19 12.12 -0.75 -7.72
N GLN A 20 11.70 -1.82 -8.40
CA GLN A 20 10.42 -1.82 -9.08
C GLN A 20 9.36 -1.72 -7.98
N ALA A 21 8.73 -0.57 -7.91
CA ALA A 21 7.53 -0.39 -7.10
C ALA A 21 6.53 -1.48 -7.50
N GLN A 22 6.17 -2.37 -6.59
CA GLN A 22 5.12 -3.35 -6.82
C GLN A 22 3.82 -2.58 -7.03
N LYS A 23 3.39 -2.52 -8.28
CA LYS A 23 2.12 -1.89 -8.63
C LYS A 23 0.98 -2.69 -8.00
N VAL A 24 0.26 -2.07 -7.08
CA VAL A 24 -0.91 -2.71 -6.45
C VAL A 24 -1.95 -3.01 -7.52
N ASN A 25 -2.26 -4.30 -7.69
CA ASN A 25 -3.30 -4.74 -8.61
C ASN A 25 -4.66 -4.70 -7.90
N LYS A 26 -5.36 -3.57 -8.03
CA LYS A 26 -6.67 -3.34 -7.43
C LYS A 26 -7.71 -4.36 -7.88
N GLU A 27 -7.71 -4.72 -9.15
CA GLU A 27 -8.68 -5.68 -9.73
C GLU A 27 -8.53 -7.06 -9.10
N ALA A 28 -7.29 -7.54 -8.94
CA ALA A 28 -7.03 -8.82 -8.30
C ALA A 28 -7.45 -8.82 -6.81
N LEU A 29 -7.27 -7.68 -6.12
CA LEU A 29 -7.69 -7.54 -4.72
C LEU A 29 -9.22 -7.55 -4.59
N LEU A 30 -9.93 -6.81 -5.44
CA LEU A 30 -11.39 -6.77 -5.46
C LEU A 30 -11.99 -8.13 -5.84
N ALA A 31 -11.41 -8.85 -6.81
CA ALA A 31 -11.85 -10.20 -7.19
C ALA A 31 -11.79 -11.19 -6.02
N LYS A 32 -10.82 -11.06 -5.09
CA LYS A 32 -10.78 -11.87 -3.86
C LYS A 32 -11.95 -11.57 -2.93
N ILE A 33 -12.36 -10.30 -2.83
CA ILE A 33 -13.53 -9.90 -2.04
C ILE A 33 -14.81 -10.46 -2.67
N GLU A 34 -15.02 -10.27 -3.97
CA GLU A 34 -16.18 -10.79 -4.70
C GLU A 34 -16.32 -12.29 -4.58
N LYS A 35 -15.20 -13.02 -4.71
CA LYS A 35 -15.18 -14.47 -4.49
C LYS A 35 -15.61 -14.81 -3.06
N SER A 36 -15.15 -14.07 -2.07
CA SER A 36 -15.52 -14.29 -0.68
C SER A 36 -17.00 -14.00 -0.42
N ASP A 37 -17.58 -13.01 -1.11
CA ASP A 37 -19.01 -12.69 -1.05
C ASP A 37 -19.86 -13.82 -1.64
N ALA A 38 -19.46 -14.37 -2.78
CA ALA A 38 -20.10 -15.52 -3.38
C ALA A 38 -20.03 -16.78 -2.49
N ASP A 39 -18.91 -16.98 -1.80
CA ASP A 39 -18.72 -18.13 -0.92
C ASP A 39 -19.63 -18.06 0.34
N ILE A 40 -19.83 -16.87 0.92
CA ILE A 40 -20.77 -16.71 2.05
C ILE A 40 -22.25 -16.71 1.62
N ALA A 41 -22.56 -16.35 0.37
CA ALA A 41 -23.90 -16.43 -0.18
C ALA A 41 -24.32 -17.91 -0.42
N ASN A 42 -23.37 -18.83 -0.51
CA ASN A 42 -23.63 -20.24 -0.64
C ASN A 42 -23.88 -20.88 0.74
N GLU A 43 -25.10 -21.33 1.01
CA GLU A 43 -25.51 -21.89 2.32
C GLU A 43 -24.57 -23.01 2.83
N LYS A 44 -24.17 -23.95 1.95
CA LYS A 44 -23.28 -25.05 2.32
C LYS A 44 -21.88 -24.58 2.68
N LYS A 45 -21.39 -23.54 2.05
CA LYS A 45 -20.08 -22.94 2.33
C LYS A 45 -20.12 -22.04 3.56
N ALA A 46 -21.20 -21.31 3.76
CA ALA A 46 -21.39 -20.39 4.88
C ALA A 46 -21.36 -21.10 6.25
N THR A 47 -21.67 -22.38 6.30
CA THR A 47 -21.58 -23.18 7.56
C THR A 47 -20.15 -23.58 7.93
N LYS A 48 -19.18 -23.43 7.02
CA LYS A 48 -17.80 -23.85 7.24
C LYS A 48 -16.95 -22.72 7.83
N ALA A 49 -16.30 -22.95 8.95
CA ALA A 49 -15.38 -22.01 9.56
C ALA A 49 -14.27 -21.54 8.59
N ALA A 50 -13.76 -22.44 7.73
CA ALA A 50 -12.77 -22.10 6.71
C ALA A 50 -13.22 -21.01 5.74
N THR A 51 -14.51 -20.95 5.40
CA THR A 51 -15.09 -19.90 4.53
C THR A 51 -14.93 -18.52 5.16
N TRP A 52 -15.22 -18.40 6.44
CA TRP A 52 -15.10 -17.13 7.17
C TRP A 52 -13.66 -16.73 7.43
N ILE A 53 -12.78 -17.70 7.71
CA ILE A 53 -11.34 -17.46 7.84
C ILE A 53 -10.76 -16.94 6.51
N ASN A 54 -11.12 -17.56 5.38
CA ASN A 54 -10.67 -17.14 4.06
C ASN A 54 -11.19 -15.74 3.70
N ARG A 55 -12.42 -15.42 4.08
CA ARG A 55 -12.97 -14.07 3.94
C ARG A 55 -12.17 -13.06 4.75
N GLY A 56 -11.88 -13.35 6.01
CA GLY A 56 -11.03 -12.49 6.84
C GLY A 56 -9.65 -12.25 6.23
N LYS A 57 -9.03 -13.28 5.68
CA LYS A 57 -7.74 -13.17 4.96
C LYS A 57 -7.85 -12.28 3.72
N ALA A 58 -8.90 -12.43 2.90
CA ALA A 58 -9.11 -11.60 1.71
C ALA A 58 -9.23 -10.12 2.06
N PHE A 59 -10.01 -9.77 3.08
CA PHE A 59 -10.12 -8.38 3.55
C PHE A 59 -8.82 -7.86 4.15
N TYR A 60 -8.11 -8.69 4.91
CA TYR A 60 -6.81 -8.32 5.46
C TYR A 60 -5.79 -8.02 4.37
N GLU A 61 -5.70 -8.86 3.32
CA GLU A 61 -4.80 -8.63 2.18
C GLU A 61 -5.12 -7.32 1.45
N VAL A 62 -6.41 -7.03 1.21
CA VAL A 62 -6.82 -5.76 0.59
C VAL A 62 -6.41 -4.57 1.46
N ALA A 63 -6.51 -4.71 2.78
CA ALA A 63 -6.16 -3.65 3.71
C ALA A 63 -4.66 -3.35 3.76
N ILE A 64 -3.81 -4.40 3.75
CA ILE A 64 -2.37 -4.23 3.97
C ILE A 64 -1.54 -4.13 2.69
N GLU A 65 -2.00 -4.72 1.57
CA GLU A 65 -1.22 -4.79 0.33
C GLU A 65 -0.69 -3.42 -0.13
N PRO A 66 -1.53 -2.35 -0.16
CA PRO A 66 -1.07 -1.04 -0.59
C PRO A 66 0.02 -0.42 0.29
N THR A 67 0.16 -0.89 1.52
CA THR A 67 1.08 -0.31 2.51
C THR A 67 2.27 -1.21 2.86
N LYS A 68 2.38 -2.38 2.24
CA LYS A 68 3.49 -3.34 2.51
C LYS A 68 4.89 -2.77 2.32
N SER A 69 5.04 -1.83 1.38
CA SER A 69 6.32 -1.19 1.10
C SER A 69 6.62 0.02 1.98
N LEU A 70 5.67 0.45 2.81
CA LEU A 70 5.83 1.62 3.67
C LEU A 70 6.55 1.27 4.98
N PHE A 71 7.40 2.16 5.43
CA PHE A 71 8.02 2.10 6.75
C PHE A 71 8.23 3.51 7.33
N VAL A 72 8.21 3.59 8.64
CA VAL A 72 8.44 4.85 9.36
C VAL A 72 9.86 5.34 9.10
N ASN A 73 10.02 6.64 8.91
CA ASN A 73 11.25 7.32 8.49
C ASN A 73 11.69 7.05 7.04
N MET A 74 10.85 6.42 6.22
CA MET A 74 11.07 6.32 4.78
C MET A 74 11.19 7.71 4.17
N ASP A 75 12.17 7.94 3.30
CA ASP A 75 12.26 9.20 2.56
C ASP A 75 11.05 9.43 1.66
N ALA A 76 10.55 10.66 1.62
CA ALA A 76 9.43 11.02 0.75
C ALA A 76 9.72 10.73 -0.74
N ALA A 77 10.98 10.87 -1.17
CA ALA A 77 11.41 10.48 -2.52
C ALA A 77 11.29 8.96 -2.74
N MET A 78 11.64 8.15 -1.75
CA MET A 78 11.45 6.69 -1.81
C MET A 78 9.97 6.31 -1.85
N LEU A 79 9.11 7.04 -1.11
CA LEU A 79 7.67 6.84 -1.16
C LEU A 79 7.14 7.04 -2.58
N LYS A 80 7.54 8.13 -3.25
CA LYS A 80 7.17 8.38 -4.66
C LYS A 80 7.67 7.31 -5.62
N LEU A 81 8.90 6.82 -5.42
CA LEU A 81 9.43 5.72 -6.21
C LEU A 81 8.66 4.42 -5.99
N ALA A 82 8.25 4.14 -4.75
CA ALA A 82 7.57 2.90 -4.39
C ALA A 82 6.11 2.85 -4.84
N VAL A 83 5.37 3.96 -4.72
CA VAL A 83 3.91 3.98 -4.95
C VAL A 83 3.44 5.02 -5.96
N GLY A 84 4.34 5.83 -6.49
CA GLY A 84 4.06 6.89 -7.46
C GLY A 84 3.79 8.25 -6.81
N GLU A 85 3.36 9.20 -7.62
CA GLU A 85 3.00 10.54 -7.14
C GLU A 85 1.66 10.50 -6.39
N PRO A 86 1.51 11.30 -5.33
CA PRO A 86 0.23 11.41 -4.64
C PRO A 86 -0.81 12.10 -5.55
N LYS A 87 -2.08 11.76 -5.36
CA LYS A 87 -3.19 12.44 -6.05
C LYS A 87 -3.33 13.91 -5.64
N SER A 88 -3.05 14.18 -4.39
CA SER A 88 -3.08 15.53 -3.80
C SER A 88 -2.20 15.57 -2.56
N THR A 89 -1.79 16.78 -2.21
CA THR A 89 -1.06 17.05 -0.96
C THR A 89 -1.81 18.13 -0.21
N THR A 90 -2.10 17.91 1.07
CA THR A 90 -2.76 18.86 1.97
C THR A 90 -2.00 18.97 3.27
N LYS A 91 -2.29 19.99 4.08
CA LYS A 91 -1.79 20.08 5.45
C LYS A 91 -2.82 19.49 6.41
N GLU A 92 -2.41 18.59 7.27
CA GLU A 92 -3.25 18.02 8.33
C GLU A 92 -2.53 18.07 9.68
N THR A 93 -3.29 18.37 10.73
CA THR A 93 -2.76 18.36 12.09
C THR A 93 -3.18 17.07 12.80
N LEU A 94 -2.19 16.30 13.24
CA LEU A 94 -2.40 15.11 14.05
C LEU A 94 -1.75 15.33 15.43
N ASN A 95 -2.54 15.19 16.49
CA ASN A 95 -2.06 15.35 17.86
C ASN A 95 -1.29 16.67 18.10
N GLY A 96 -1.76 17.78 17.50
CA GLY A 96 -1.13 19.10 17.64
C GLY A 96 0.10 19.34 16.77
N THR A 97 0.49 18.38 15.94
CA THR A 97 1.61 18.52 14.99
C THR A 97 1.09 18.57 13.55
N GLU A 98 1.56 19.56 12.78
CA GLU A 98 1.24 19.69 11.36
C GLU A 98 2.12 18.76 10.51
N TYR A 99 1.48 18.12 9.55
CA TYR A 99 2.10 17.22 8.56
C TYR A 99 1.65 17.55 7.15
N ASP A 100 2.47 17.23 6.17
CA ASP A 100 2.06 17.13 4.78
C ASP A 100 1.32 15.80 4.58
N ALA A 101 0.02 15.84 4.34
CA ALA A 101 -0.79 14.67 4.06
C ALA A 101 -0.76 14.39 2.55
N TRP A 102 -0.07 13.34 2.16
CA TRP A 102 0.05 12.87 0.78
C TRP A 102 -1.03 11.83 0.52
N VAL A 103 -2.04 12.21 -0.25
CA VAL A 103 -3.21 11.39 -0.50
C VAL A 103 -2.98 10.47 -1.69
N TYR A 104 -3.05 9.18 -1.44
CA TYR A 104 -3.01 8.12 -2.44
C TYR A 104 -4.39 7.42 -2.53
N PRO A 105 -4.65 6.63 -3.58
CA PRO A 105 -5.93 5.92 -3.70
C PRO A 105 -6.24 4.98 -2.54
N TYR A 106 -5.21 4.39 -1.93
CA TYR A 106 -5.33 3.33 -0.94
C TYR A 106 -5.02 3.78 0.48
N PHE A 107 -4.28 4.86 0.65
CA PHE A 107 -3.85 5.39 1.94
C PHE A 107 -3.49 6.88 1.83
N THR A 108 -3.35 7.51 2.98
CA THR A 108 -2.74 8.84 3.10
C THR A 108 -1.47 8.70 3.93
N ALA A 109 -0.33 9.11 3.37
CA ALA A 109 0.94 9.17 4.10
C ALA A 109 1.11 10.56 4.72
N TYR A 110 1.53 10.60 5.97
CA TYR A 110 1.85 11.83 6.68
C TYR A 110 3.36 12.02 6.68
N VAL A 111 3.79 13.08 6.01
CA VAL A 111 5.19 13.41 5.78
C VAL A 111 5.57 14.65 6.60
N LYS A 112 6.72 14.59 7.26
CA LYS A 112 7.33 15.72 7.96
C LYS A 112 8.83 15.66 7.78
N ASP A 113 9.45 16.80 7.54
CA ASP A 113 10.91 16.90 7.32
C ASP A 113 11.42 15.91 6.27
N ASN A 114 10.66 15.77 5.18
CA ASN A 114 10.92 14.86 4.06
C ASN A 114 10.93 13.36 4.43
N LYS A 115 10.31 12.99 5.55
CA LYS A 115 10.19 11.60 6.03
C LYS A 115 8.74 11.20 6.26
N VAL A 116 8.41 9.96 5.92
CA VAL A 116 7.12 9.35 6.27
C VAL A 116 7.09 9.08 7.77
N VAL A 117 6.18 9.71 8.48
CA VAL A 117 6.02 9.53 9.94
C VAL A 117 5.00 8.46 10.25
N THR A 118 3.89 8.46 9.54
CA THR A 118 2.81 7.49 9.68
C THR A 118 1.94 7.48 8.42
N TRP A 119 0.99 6.59 8.35
CA TRP A 119 -0.01 6.54 7.28
C TRP A 119 -1.35 6.04 7.80
N LYS A 120 -2.39 6.35 7.05
CA LYS A 120 -3.78 5.96 7.33
C LYS A 120 -4.38 5.33 6.09
N GLN A 121 -5.02 4.18 6.21
CA GLN A 121 -5.71 3.54 5.11
C GLN A 121 -6.91 4.35 4.62
N SER A 122 -7.16 4.32 3.31
CA SER A 122 -8.31 4.98 2.71
C SER A 122 -9.62 4.31 3.08
N LYS A 123 -10.67 5.11 3.23
CA LYS A 123 -12.01 4.65 3.61
C LYS A 123 -12.62 3.61 2.65
N TRP A 124 -12.19 3.57 1.38
CA TRP A 124 -12.73 2.60 0.44
C TRP A 124 -12.38 1.15 0.80
N VAL A 125 -11.20 0.93 1.41
CA VAL A 125 -10.80 -0.40 1.92
C VAL A 125 -11.75 -0.87 3.03
N LEU A 126 -12.24 0.07 3.84
CA LEU A 126 -13.17 -0.19 4.94
C LEU A 126 -14.65 -0.20 4.50
N LYS A 127 -14.96 0.46 3.38
CA LYS A 127 -16.33 0.55 2.85
C LYS A 127 -16.87 -0.82 2.44
N ASP A 128 -16.00 -1.66 1.89
CA ASP A 128 -16.34 -3.00 1.43
C ASP A 128 -16.19 -4.07 2.53
N ALA A 129 -15.80 -3.66 3.75
CA ALA A 129 -15.82 -4.53 4.90
C ALA A 129 -17.27 -4.92 5.23
N PRO A 130 -17.54 -6.18 5.62
CA PRO A 130 -18.89 -6.63 5.91
C PRO A 130 -19.47 -5.78 7.05
N LYS A 131 -20.63 -5.14 6.78
CA LYS A 131 -21.35 -4.32 7.76
C LYS A 131 -21.91 -5.15 8.92
N LYS A 132 -21.92 -6.46 8.79
CA LYS A 132 -22.24 -7.43 9.83
C LYS A 132 -21.11 -8.45 9.90
N ALA A 133 -20.15 -8.19 10.78
CA ALA A 133 -19.33 -9.24 11.32
C ALA A 133 -20.18 -9.91 12.42
N ILE A 134 -20.73 -11.07 12.09
CA ILE A 134 -21.44 -11.96 13.02
C ILE A 134 -22.81 -11.42 13.45
#